data_72439579318b45825ea16d33e2828f5d
#
_entry.id   72439579318b45825ea16d33e2828f5d
#
_cell.length_a   1.000
_cell.length_b   1.000
_cell.length_c   1.000
_cell.angle_alpha   90.00
_cell.angle_beta   90.00
_cell.angle_gamma   90.00
#
_symmetry.space_group_name_H-M   'P 1'
#
loop_
_entity.id
_entity.type
_entity.pdbx_description
1 polymer ?
#
loop_
_entity_poly.entity_id
_entity_poly.type
_entity_poly.pdbx_seq_one_letter_code
_entity_poly.pdbx_strand_id
1 'polypeptide(L)'
;MTIRRLPILIIVFFISIITTAQTKDPLSIYRKERDKINALEHTKLKVSFDFKNKELDGEAWITLKPHFYEVSKVALDAKAMLIHQISLNNNNLQYHYDNKVITIDLPKSYKKDAAYTLYIKYTARPEKVVQTGSAAITEAKGLYFINSEGIDTSKPTQIWTQGETEASSCWFPTIDSPNQKTSQEIYITVPNRFKTLSNGKLESQTNNSDGTRTDYWNFT
;
A
#
# COMPACT_ATOMS: atom_id res chain seq x y z
N MET A 1 8.60 53.90 -74.25
CA MET A 1 8.78 52.50 -73.79
C MET A 1 8.48 52.44 -72.27
N THR A 2 7.25 52.09 -71.91
CA THR A 2 6.69 52.27 -70.58
C THR A 2 6.72 50.94 -69.82
N ILE A 3 7.58 50.85 -68.84
CA ILE A 3 7.68 49.62 -68.01
C ILE A 3 6.58 49.68 -66.98
N ARG A 4 5.59 48.77 -67.13
CA ARG A 4 4.51 48.50 -66.15
C ARG A 4 5.13 47.72 -64.98
N ARG A 5 5.16 48.33 -63.81
CA ARG A 5 5.49 47.66 -62.59
C ARG A 5 4.29 46.86 -62.12
N LEU A 6 4.43 45.56 -62.10
CA LEU A 6 3.46 44.62 -61.54
C LEU A 6 3.61 44.59 -59.98
N PRO A 7 2.61 44.90 -59.22
CA PRO A 7 2.72 44.73 -57.75
C PRO A 7 2.73 43.26 -57.40
N ILE A 8 3.78 42.79 -56.73
CA ILE A 8 3.90 41.51 -56.18
C ILE A 8 2.97 41.47 -54.92
N LEU A 9 1.83 40.79 -55.07
CA LEU A 9 0.92 40.53 -53.96
C LEU A 9 1.52 39.40 -53.12
N ILE A 10 2.17 39.77 -52.00
CA ILE A 10 2.64 38.78 -51.01
C ILE A 10 1.40 38.31 -50.26
N ILE A 11 0.87 37.17 -50.67
CA ILE A 11 -0.14 36.43 -49.89
C ILE A 11 0.58 35.75 -48.74
N VAL A 12 0.57 36.40 -47.59
CA VAL A 12 0.99 35.78 -46.31
C VAL A 12 -0.09 34.80 -45.93
N PHE A 13 0.15 33.52 -46.23
CA PHE A 13 -0.68 32.44 -45.77
C PHE A 13 -0.41 32.29 -44.27
N PHE A 14 -1.26 32.88 -43.43
CA PHE A 14 -1.33 32.55 -42.02
C PHE A 14 -1.88 31.13 -41.92
N ILE A 15 -1.01 30.15 -41.89
CA ILE A 15 -1.38 28.79 -41.42
C ILE A 15 -1.54 28.94 -39.92
N SER A 16 -2.77 29.19 -39.47
CA SER A 16 -3.17 28.98 -38.08
C SER A 16 -3.06 27.48 -37.79
N ILE A 17 -1.93 27.06 -37.28
CA ILE A 17 -1.80 25.77 -36.64
C ILE A 17 -2.66 25.88 -35.38
N ILE A 18 -3.92 25.46 -35.50
CA ILE A 18 -4.77 25.20 -34.36
C ILE A 18 -4.15 23.94 -33.70
N THR A 19 -3.15 24.18 -32.86
CA THR A 19 -2.77 23.17 -31.84
C THR A 19 -3.95 23.06 -30.91
N THR A 20 -4.88 22.14 -31.20
CA THR A 20 -5.77 21.64 -30.20
C THR A 20 -4.93 20.85 -29.22
N ALA A 21 -4.21 21.57 -28.36
CA ALA A 21 -3.82 21.04 -27.08
C ALA A 21 -5.14 20.78 -26.34
N GLN A 22 -5.70 19.60 -26.57
CA GLN A 22 -6.68 19.04 -25.63
C GLN A 22 -5.89 18.77 -24.34
N THR A 23 -5.58 19.83 -23.61
CA THR A 23 -5.36 19.70 -22.20
C THR A 23 -6.71 19.26 -21.65
N LYS A 24 -6.89 17.92 -21.49
CA LYS A 24 -7.92 17.44 -20.58
C LYS A 24 -7.66 18.23 -19.31
N ASP A 25 -8.58 19.16 -19.01
CA ASP A 25 -8.52 19.91 -17.78
C ASP A 25 -8.30 18.89 -16.65
N PRO A 26 -7.17 18.95 -15.91
CA PRO A 26 -6.93 18.04 -14.81
C PRO A 26 -8.07 18.05 -13.80
N LEU A 27 -8.81 19.16 -13.73
CA LEU A 27 -10.02 19.31 -12.89
C LEU A 27 -11.25 18.64 -13.51
N SER A 28 -11.26 18.28 -14.80
CA SER A 28 -12.38 17.53 -15.42
C SER A 28 -12.43 16.07 -15.02
N ILE A 29 -11.34 15.53 -14.42
CA ILE A 29 -11.29 14.18 -13.87
C ILE A 29 -11.43 14.30 -12.36
N TYR A 30 -12.66 14.47 -11.90
CA TYR A 30 -12.95 14.35 -10.47
C TYR A 30 -12.65 12.93 -10.03
N ARG A 31 -11.54 12.74 -9.33
CA ARG A 31 -11.19 11.47 -8.68
C ARG A 31 -11.82 11.49 -7.30
N LYS A 32 -13.05 10.99 -7.24
CA LYS A 32 -13.73 10.81 -5.95
C LYS A 32 -12.87 9.89 -5.08
N GLU A 33 -12.64 10.29 -3.85
CA GLU A 33 -12.07 9.43 -2.84
C GLU A 33 -12.98 8.23 -2.57
N ARG A 34 -12.39 7.08 -2.25
CA ARG A 34 -13.15 5.87 -1.92
C ARG A 34 -14.04 6.13 -0.69
N ASP A 35 -15.28 5.68 -0.78
CA ASP A 35 -16.23 5.84 0.33
C ASP A 35 -15.69 5.18 1.60
N LYS A 36 -15.69 5.91 2.71
CA LYS A 36 -15.26 5.41 4.02
C LYS A 36 -16.40 4.61 4.66
N ILE A 37 -16.44 3.31 4.35
CA ILE A 37 -17.44 2.39 4.92
C ILE A 37 -17.04 1.99 6.34
N ASN A 38 -15.76 1.64 6.53
CA ASN A 38 -15.18 1.37 7.83
C ASN A 38 -14.09 2.40 8.16
N ALA A 39 -13.97 2.75 9.42
CA ALA A 39 -12.83 3.47 9.97
C ALA A 39 -11.80 2.44 10.48
N LEU A 40 -10.55 2.64 10.10
CA LEU A 40 -9.42 1.89 10.62
C LEU A 40 -8.98 2.55 11.93
N GLU A 41 -9.14 1.83 13.05
CA GLU A 41 -8.86 2.37 14.39
C GLU A 41 -7.45 2.04 14.85
N HIS A 42 -7.04 0.78 14.66
CA HIS A 42 -5.74 0.29 15.10
C HIS A 42 -5.23 -0.83 14.20
N THR A 43 -3.93 -0.82 13.94
CA THR A 43 -3.22 -1.86 13.20
C THR A 43 -2.07 -2.39 14.02
N LYS A 44 -2.10 -3.67 14.38
CA LYS A 44 -1.01 -4.38 15.01
C LYS A 44 -0.43 -5.40 14.04
N LEU A 45 0.88 -5.37 13.86
CA LEU A 45 1.60 -6.27 12.95
C LEU A 45 2.67 -7.05 13.72
N LYS A 46 2.85 -8.33 13.37
CA LYS A 46 4.07 -9.09 13.62
C LYS A 46 4.63 -9.55 12.30
N VAL A 47 5.88 -9.20 12.02
CA VAL A 47 6.48 -9.47 10.71
C VAL A 47 7.88 -10.06 10.84
N SER A 48 8.21 -10.95 9.92
CA SER A 48 9.55 -11.48 9.68
C SER A 48 9.80 -11.56 8.18
N PHE A 49 11.07 -11.69 7.76
CA PHE A 49 11.45 -11.54 6.35
C PHE A 49 12.25 -12.73 5.84
N ASP A 50 11.83 -13.25 4.70
CA ASP A 50 12.63 -14.17 3.89
C ASP A 50 13.43 -13.36 2.87
N PHE A 51 14.70 -13.13 3.15
CA PHE A 51 15.60 -12.36 2.28
C PHE A 51 15.87 -13.07 0.95
N LYS A 52 15.88 -14.42 0.93
CA LYS A 52 16.14 -15.21 -0.25
C LYS A 52 14.98 -15.15 -1.25
N ASN A 53 13.77 -15.37 -0.76
CA ASN A 53 12.56 -15.35 -1.57
C ASN A 53 11.98 -13.93 -1.74
N LYS A 54 12.51 -12.94 -0.98
CA LYS A 54 12.01 -11.56 -0.93
C LYS A 54 10.53 -11.51 -0.55
N GLU A 55 10.19 -12.23 0.50
CA GLU A 55 8.85 -12.35 1.04
C GLU A 55 8.80 -11.87 2.49
N LEU A 56 7.62 -11.51 2.95
CA LEU A 56 7.34 -11.14 4.34
C LEU A 56 6.27 -12.08 4.88
N ASP A 57 6.58 -12.78 5.96
CA ASP A 57 5.58 -13.50 6.74
C ASP A 57 4.99 -12.57 7.81
N GLY A 58 3.68 -12.45 7.81
CA GLY A 58 2.96 -11.49 8.62
C GLY A 58 1.75 -12.05 9.35
N GLU A 59 1.53 -11.49 10.53
CA GLU A 59 0.30 -11.58 11.28
C GLU A 59 -0.21 -10.16 11.51
N ALA A 60 -1.46 -9.90 11.15
CA ALA A 60 -2.10 -8.59 11.30
C ALA A 60 -3.34 -8.71 12.19
N TRP A 61 -3.46 -7.84 13.17
CA TRP A 61 -4.69 -7.57 13.91
C TRP A 61 -5.17 -6.19 13.50
N ILE A 62 -6.30 -6.16 12.81
CA ILE A 62 -6.86 -4.93 12.22
C ILE A 62 -8.16 -4.62 12.94
N THR A 63 -8.14 -3.56 13.75
CA THR A 63 -9.31 -3.08 14.46
C THR A 63 -10.04 -2.04 13.61
N LEU A 64 -11.29 -2.34 13.34
CA LEU A 64 -12.18 -1.57 12.48
C LEU A 64 -13.47 -1.24 13.22
N LYS A 65 -14.14 -0.17 12.80
CA LYS A 65 -15.53 0.11 13.16
C LYS A 65 -16.30 0.63 11.95
N PRO A 66 -17.60 0.35 11.82
CA PRO A 66 -18.43 0.96 10.79
C PRO A 66 -18.44 2.48 10.94
N HIS A 67 -18.30 3.23 9.82
CA HIS A 67 -18.22 4.68 9.87
C HIS A 67 -19.61 5.33 10.07
N PHE A 68 -20.59 4.95 9.27
CA PHE A 68 -21.94 5.49 9.33
C PHE A 68 -23.01 4.41 9.39
N TYR A 69 -22.97 3.46 8.48
CA TYR A 69 -23.99 2.43 8.30
C TYR A 69 -23.54 1.11 8.89
N GLU A 70 -24.50 0.28 9.25
CA GLU A 70 -24.28 -1.08 9.68
C GLU A 70 -23.61 -1.89 8.56
N VAL A 71 -22.63 -2.73 8.92
CA VAL A 71 -21.87 -3.55 7.97
C VAL A 71 -21.89 -5.03 8.37
N SER A 72 -22.07 -5.90 7.39
CA SER A 72 -21.94 -7.35 7.50
C SER A 72 -20.80 -7.92 6.66
N LYS A 73 -20.10 -7.05 5.91
CA LYS A 73 -18.94 -7.39 5.09
C LYS A 73 -17.87 -6.31 5.24
N VAL A 74 -16.63 -6.71 5.08
CA VAL A 74 -15.50 -5.78 5.05
C VAL A 74 -14.57 -6.10 3.88
N ALA A 75 -14.08 -5.08 3.21
CA ALA A 75 -13.08 -5.19 2.16
C ALA A 75 -11.76 -4.61 2.66
N LEU A 76 -10.68 -5.39 2.52
CA LEU A 76 -9.31 -4.97 2.79
C LEU A 76 -8.48 -5.09 1.51
N ASP A 77 -7.66 -4.11 1.25
CA ASP A 77 -6.67 -4.17 0.19
C ASP A 77 -5.52 -5.08 0.63
N ALA A 78 -5.11 -6.01 -0.24
CA ALA A 78 -4.08 -6.99 0.01
C ALA A 78 -3.51 -7.48 -1.33
N LYS A 79 -2.48 -6.82 -1.83
CA LYS A 79 -1.97 -7.06 -3.19
C LYS A 79 -0.92 -8.17 -3.19
N ALA A 80 -1.14 -9.19 -4.03
CA ALA A 80 -0.23 -10.32 -4.26
C ALA A 80 0.19 -11.09 -2.99
N MET A 81 -0.74 -11.31 -2.06
CA MET A 81 -0.49 -12.03 -0.81
C MET A 81 -0.95 -13.49 -0.89
N LEU A 82 -0.34 -14.35 -0.09
CA LEU A 82 -0.91 -15.64 0.28
C LEU A 82 -1.65 -15.46 1.60
N ILE A 83 -2.94 -15.73 1.62
CA ILE A 83 -3.76 -15.63 2.82
C ILE A 83 -3.86 -17.02 3.45
N HIS A 84 -3.34 -17.17 4.66
CA HIS A 84 -3.31 -18.46 5.37
C HIS A 84 -4.50 -18.64 6.31
N GLN A 85 -4.90 -17.53 6.98
CA GLN A 85 -6.01 -17.56 7.93
C GLN A 85 -6.64 -16.18 8.05
N ILE A 86 -7.95 -16.14 8.16
CA ILE A 86 -8.70 -14.95 8.57
C ILE A 86 -9.66 -15.39 9.67
N SER A 87 -9.61 -14.71 10.81
CA SER A 87 -10.49 -15.02 11.94
C SER A 87 -10.94 -13.78 12.71
N LEU A 88 -12.04 -13.93 13.43
CA LEU A 88 -12.58 -12.98 14.39
C LEU A 88 -12.88 -13.72 15.68
N ASN A 89 -12.35 -13.27 16.82
CA ASN A 89 -12.50 -13.95 18.10
C ASN A 89 -12.16 -15.46 18.04
N ASN A 90 -11.07 -15.80 17.34
CA ASN A 90 -10.57 -17.16 17.07
C ASN A 90 -11.48 -18.05 16.20
N ASN A 91 -12.57 -17.52 15.65
CA ASN A 91 -13.41 -18.23 14.70
C ASN A 91 -13.01 -17.88 13.28
N ASN A 92 -12.70 -18.87 12.44
CA ASN A 92 -12.37 -18.64 11.04
C ASN A 92 -13.56 -18.06 10.29
N LEU A 93 -13.28 -17.10 9.41
CA LEU A 93 -14.26 -16.43 8.60
C LEU A 93 -14.22 -16.90 7.15
N GLN A 94 -15.37 -16.83 6.48
CA GLN A 94 -15.44 -16.98 5.02
C GLN A 94 -15.00 -15.70 4.35
N TYR A 95 -14.24 -15.82 3.28
CA TYR A 95 -13.77 -14.68 2.51
C TYR A 95 -13.62 -15.02 1.03
N HIS A 96 -13.66 -14.00 0.22
CA HIS A 96 -13.25 -14.04 -1.20
C HIS A 96 -12.00 -13.21 -1.36
N TYR A 97 -11.04 -13.67 -2.16
CA TYR A 97 -9.80 -12.95 -2.45
C TYR A 97 -9.46 -13.04 -3.94
N ASP A 98 -9.28 -11.89 -4.59
CA ASP A 98 -8.99 -11.75 -6.02
C ASP A 98 -7.51 -11.40 -6.32
N ASN A 99 -6.63 -11.62 -5.35
CA ASN A 99 -5.22 -11.24 -5.37
C ASN A 99 -4.96 -9.72 -5.24
N LYS A 100 -6.01 -8.93 -4.97
CA LYS A 100 -5.93 -7.48 -4.71
C LYS A 100 -6.75 -7.06 -3.50
N VAL A 101 -7.94 -7.61 -3.36
CA VAL A 101 -8.90 -7.27 -2.31
C VAL A 101 -9.40 -8.54 -1.63
N ILE A 102 -9.40 -8.52 -0.31
CA ILE A 102 -10.03 -9.55 0.51
C ILE A 102 -11.42 -9.02 0.90
N THR A 103 -12.47 -9.69 0.50
CA THR A 103 -13.84 -9.44 0.97
C THR A 103 -14.21 -10.49 2.00
N ILE A 104 -14.49 -10.07 3.23
CA ILE A 104 -14.71 -10.94 4.38
C ILE A 104 -16.17 -10.83 4.80
N ASP A 105 -16.83 -11.97 4.97
CA ASP A 105 -18.16 -12.05 5.56
C ASP A 105 -18.06 -12.04 7.08
N LEU A 106 -18.71 -11.06 7.72
CA LEU A 106 -18.75 -10.95 9.17
C LEU A 106 -19.84 -11.86 9.75
N PRO A 107 -19.65 -12.47 10.93
CA PRO A 107 -20.61 -13.43 11.50
C PRO A 107 -21.92 -12.78 11.94
N LYS A 108 -21.95 -11.47 12.03
CA LYS A 108 -23.11 -10.62 12.32
C LYS A 108 -22.90 -9.24 11.76
N SER A 109 -23.96 -8.48 11.69
CA SER A 109 -23.85 -7.04 11.38
C SER A 109 -23.31 -6.26 12.57
N TYR A 110 -22.42 -5.32 12.27
CA TYR A 110 -21.86 -4.37 13.25
C TYR A 110 -22.46 -2.99 12.99
N LYS A 111 -23.03 -2.39 14.02
CA LYS A 111 -23.57 -1.03 13.96
C LYS A 111 -22.44 -0.01 14.06
N LYS A 112 -22.76 1.24 13.73
CA LYS A 112 -21.86 2.39 13.91
C LYS A 112 -21.19 2.33 15.29
N ASP A 113 -19.88 2.61 15.31
CA ASP A 113 -19.03 2.63 16.50
C ASP A 113 -18.83 1.28 17.23
N ALA A 114 -19.41 0.20 16.74
CA ALA A 114 -19.14 -1.16 17.26
C ALA A 114 -17.82 -1.68 16.66
N ALA A 115 -16.73 -1.58 17.42
CA ALA A 115 -15.42 -2.03 17.00
C ALA A 115 -15.33 -3.57 16.94
N TYR A 116 -14.54 -4.07 15.98
CA TYR A 116 -14.19 -5.48 15.84
C TYR A 116 -12.75 -5.60 15.33
N THR A 117 -12.05 -6.67 15.73
CA THR A 117 -10.66 -6.90 15.35
C THR A 117 -10.56 -8.19 14.53
N LEU A 118 -10.11 -8.04 13.29
CA LEU A 118 -9.77 -9.17 12.42
C LEU A 118 -8.33 -9.60 12.67
N TYR A 119 -8.11 -10.90 12.76
CA TYR A 119 -6.79 -11.51 12.70
C TYR A 119 -6.58 -12.09 11.30
N ILE A 120 -5.44 -11.77 10.69
CA ILE A 120 -5.06 -12.26 9.35
C ILE A 120 -3.62 -12.76 9.41
N LYS A 121 -3.41 -14.02 9.06
CA LYS A 121 -2.08 -14.60 8.83
C LYS A 121 -1.83 -14.68 7.33
N TYR A 122 -0.69 -14.16 6.87
CA TYR A 122 -0.42 -14.00 5.45
C TYR A 122 1.08 -14.07 5.14
N THR A 123 1.41 -14.29 3.87
CA THR A 123 2.74 -14.04 3.31
C THR A 123 2.61 -13.00 2.20
N ALA A 124 3.25 -11.86 2.35
CA ALA A 124 3.31 -10.82 1.33
C ALA A 124 4.44 -11.11 0.33
N ARG A 125 4.15 -10.90 -0.95
CA ARG A 125 5.08 -11.17 -2.07
C ARG A 125 5.24 -9.92 -2.93
N PRO A 126 5.97 -8.89 -2.43
CA PRO A 126 6.06 -7.59 -3.11
C PRO A 126 6.62 -7.69 -4.54
N GLU A 127 7.50 -8.65 -4.82
CA GLU A 127 8.02 -8.89 -6.17
C GLU A 127 6.98 -9.45 -7.16
N LYS A 128 5.83 -9.92 -6.67
CA LYS A 128 4.70 -10.41 -7.50
C LYS A 128 3.61 -9.36 -7.72
N VAL A 129 3.77 -8.19 -7.16
CA VAL A 129 2.80 -7.10 -7.33
C VAL A 129 2.90 -6.56 -8.74
N VAL A 130 1.78 -6.63 -9.48
CA VAL A 130 1.62 -6.01 -10.79
C VAL A 130 0.86 -4.71 -10.60
N GLN A 131 1.59 -3.62 -10.41
CA GLN A 131 1.02 -2.28 -10.26
C GLN A 131 1.88 -1.28 -11.01
N THR A 132 1.23 -0.50 -11.87
CA THR A 132 1.89 0.63 -12.52
C THR A 132 2.09 1.72 -11.48
N GLY A 133 3.32 2.13 -11.28
CA GLY A 133 3.67 3.26 -10.45
C GLY A 133 3.28 4.61 -11.05
N SER A 134 3.64 5.68 -10.38
CA SER A 134 3.54 7.04 -10.89
C SER A 134 4.78 7.38 -11.75
N ALA A 135 4.79 8.56 -12.37
CA ALA A 135 5.98 9.06 -13.07
C ALA A 135 7.23 9.19 -12.16
N ALA A 136 7.01 9.36 -10.85
CA ALA A 136 8.08 9.48 -9.86
C ALA A 136 8.46 8.13 -9.23
N ILE A 137 7.52 7.20 -9.14
CA ILE A 137 7.70 5.88 -8.55
C ILE A 137 7.27 4.84 -9.58
N THR A 138 8.21 4.36 -10.37
CA THR A 138 7.94 3.46 -11.50
C THR A 138 7.47 2.06 -11.08
N GLU A 139 7.88 1.61 -9.88
CA GLU A 139 7.50 0.33 -9.29
C GLU A 139 6.86 0.54 -7.92
N ALA A 140 5.56 0.30 -7.78
CA ALA A 140 4.84 0.47 -6.52
C ALA A 140 4.69 -0.89 -5.79
N LYS A 141 5.80 -1.41 -5.28
CA LYS A 141 5.86 -2.70 -4.56
C LYS A 141 5.56 -2.58 -3.07
N GLY A 142 5.57 -1.37 -2.52
CA GLY A 142 5.30 -1.10 -1.11
C GLY A 142 6.39 -1.54 -0.14
N LEU A 143 7.03 -2.67 -0.38
CA LEU A 143 8.17 -3.21 0.37
C LEU A 143 9.28 -3.60 -0.61
N TYR A 144 10.50 -3.16 -0.32
CA TYR A 144 11.64 -3.30 -1.21
C TYR A 144 12.79 -4.00 -0.51
N PHE A 145 13.27 -5.10 -1.13
CA PHE A 145 14.46 -5.84 -0.70
C PHE A 145 15.66 -5.37 -1.54
N ILE A 146 16.61 -4.71 -0.92
CA ILE A 146 17.81 -4.20 -1.58
C ILE A 146 18.98 -5.09 -1.21
N ASN A 147 19.71 -5.58 -2.23
CA ASN A 147 20.89 -6.43 -2.06
C ASN A 147 20.63 -7.57 -1.05
N SER A 148 19.49 -8.24 -1.17
CA SER A 148 19.01 -9.23 -0.18
C SER A 148 19.98 -10.39 0.03
N GLU A 149 20.76 -10.75 -0.98
CA GLU A 149 21.77 -11.81 -0.92
C GLU A 149 23.16 -11.31 -0.48
N GLY A 150 23.34 -9.99 -0.35
CA GLY A 150 24.61 -9.38 0.06
C GLY A 150 25.75 -9.49 -0.95
N ILE A 151 25.43 -9.75 -2.24
CA ILE A 151 26.42 -9.95 -3.30
C ILE A 151 27.08 -8.63 -3.71
N ASP A 152 26.31 -7.55 -3.79
CA ASP A 152 26.81 -6.22 -4.15
C ASP A 152 27.45 -5.55 -2.92
N THR A 153 28.78 -5.55 -2.88
CA THR A 153 29.53 -4.95 -1.74
C THR A 153 29.46 -3.42 -1.71
N SER A 154 28.97 -2.77 -2.76
CA SER A 154 28.78 -1.32 -2.80
C SER A 154 27.48 -0.85 -2.15
N LYS A 155 26.57 -1.78 -1.84
CA LYS A 155 25.25 -1.50 -1.27
C LYS A 155 25.00 -2.30 0.00
N PRO A 156 24.40 -1.70 1.03
CA PRO A 156 23.99 -2.46 2.20
C PRO A 156 22.83 -3.40 1.85
N THR A 157 22.76 -4.54 2.55
CA THR A 157 21.53 -5.35 2.58
C THR A 157 20.52 -4.62 3.45
N GLN A 158 19.37 -4.27 2.89
CA GLN A 158 18.33 -3.54 3.59
C GLN A 158 16.94 -3.85 3.06
N ILE A 159 15.95 -3.59 3.88
CA ILE A 159 14.53 -3.59 3.53
C ILE A 159 13.97 -2.23 3.91
N TRP A 160 13.17 -1.66 3.05
CA TRP A 160 12.45 -0.42 3.33
C TRP A 160 11.07 -0.41 2.69
N THR A 161 10.20 0.46 3.17
CA THR A 161 8.81 0.57 2.72
C THR A 161 8.54 1.92 2.08
N GLN A 162 7.69 1.93 1.06
CA GLN A 162 7.16 3.13 0.42
C GLN A 162 5.65 2.94 0.21
N GLY A 163 4.84 3.61 1.02
CA GLY A 163 3.38 3.44 1.01
C GLY A 163 2.65 4.32 0.00
N GLU A 164 3.30 5.32 -0.59
CA GLU A 164 2.70 6.24 -1.54
C GLU A 164 2.50 5.54 -2.91
N THR A 165 1.37 5.73 -3.59
CA THR A 165 0.15 6.40 -3.12
C THR A 165 -0.79 5.45 -2.37
N GLU A 166 -0.87 4.19 -2.72
CA GLU A 166 -1.67 3.10 -2.18
C GLU A 166 -0.88 1.80 -2.26
N ALA A 167 0.35 1.80 -1.71
CA ALA A 167 1.27 0.67 -1.78
C ALA A 167 1.51 -0.01 -0.43
N SER A 168 0.90 0.47 0.65
CA SER A 168 0.93 -0.20 1.95
C SER A 168 0.31 -1.59 1.88
N SER A 169 -0.76 -1.74 1.10
CA SER A 169 -1.44 -3.00 0.85
C SER A 169 -0.63 -4.04 0.06
N CYS A 170 0.59 -3.70 -0.37
CA CYS A 170 1.52 -4.66 -0.99
C CYS A 170 2.27 -5.50 0.05
N TRP A 171 2.27 -5.10 1.34
CA TRP A 171 3.02 -5.81 2.36
C TRP A 171 2.23 -6.12 3.63
N PHE A 172 1.06 -5.51 3.87
CA PHE A 172 0.09 -5.93 4.89
C PHE A 172 -1.34 -5.63 4.47
N PRO A 173 -2.33 -6.44 4.86
CA PRO A 173 -3.74 -6.16 4.58
C PRO A 173 -4.18 -4.89 5.30
N THR A 174 -4.88 -3.99 4.60
CA THR A 174 -5.33 -2.71 5.19
C THR A 174 -6.47 -2.09 4.36
N ILE A 175 -7.03 -0.98 4.81
CA ILE A 175 -7.76 -0.06 3.95
C ILE A 175 -6.77 0.98 3.45
N ASP A 176 -6.23 0.78 2.26
CA ASP A 176 -5.17 1.60 1.68
C ASP A 176 -5.77 2.85 1.03
N SER A 177 -6.14 3.81 1.87
CA SER A 177 -6.79 5.05 1.47
C SER A 177 -6.32 6.19 2.38
N PRO A 178 -6.07 7.40 1.83
CA PRO A 178 -5.55 8.53 2.60
C PRO A 178 -6.53 9.08 3.64
N ASN A 179 -7.81 8.69 3.60
CA ASN A 179 -8.83 9.10 4.57
C ASN A 179 -8.87 8.24 5.83
N GLN A 180 -7.92 7.32 6.01
CA GLN A 180 -7.79 6.49 7.20
C GLN A 180 -6.76 7.08 8.17
N LYS A 181 -7.13 7.14 9.45
CA LYS A 181 -6.23 7.46 10.55
C LYS A 181 -6.24 6.28 11.51
N THR A 182 -5.06 5.75 11.81
CA THR A 182 -4.92 4.55 12.63
C THR A 182 -3.73 4.70 13.57
N SER A 183 -3.86 4.24 14.79
CA SER A 183 -2.71 3.94 15.64
C SER A 183 -2.07 2.63 15.19
N GLN A 184 -0.79 2.43 15.48
CA GLN A 184 -0.03 1.30 14.98
C GLN A 184 0.87 0.70 16.05
N GLU A 185 0.94 -0.62 16.05
CA GLU A 185 1.96 -1.40 16.73
C GLU A 185 2.65 -2.31 15.72
N ILE A 186 3.96 -2.41 15.76
CA ILE A 186 4.67 -3.36 14.92
C ILE A 186 5.78 -4.09 15.68
N TYR A 187 5.78 -5.41 15.57
CA TYR A 187 6.82 -6.31 16.06
C TYR A 187 7.62 -6.78 14.85
N ILE A 188 8.86 -6.33 14.73
CA ILE A 188 9.74 -6.59 13.59
C ILE A 188 10.80 -7.58 14.02
N THR A 189 10.75 -8.81 13.48
CA THR A 189 11.75 -9.84 13.74
C THR A 189 12.79 -9.88 12.62
N VAL A 190 14.05 -9.65 12.98
CA VAL A 190 15.20 -9.62 12.05
C VAL A 190 16.40 -10.32 12.65
N PRO A 191 17.36 -10.82 11.84
CA PRO A 191 18.68 -11.24 12.34
C PRO A 191 19.35 -10.15 13.17
N ASN A 192 20.02 -10.51 14.27
CA ASN A 192 20.60 -9.56 15.24
C ASN A 192 21.53 -8.51 14.65
N ARG A 193 22.13 -8.78 13.48
CA ARG A 193 23.01 -7.84 12.77
C ARG A 193 22.29 -6.62 12.19
N PHE A 194 20.98 -6.71 11.97
CA PHE A 194 20.19 -5.62 11.42
C PHE A 194 19.65 -4.71 12.52
N LYS A 195 19.45 -3.45 12.18
CA LYS A 195 18.71 -2.48 12.98
C LYS A 195 17.38 -2.18 12.32
N THR A 196 16.35 -1.99 13.13
CA THR A 196 15.02 -1.62 12.64
C THR A 196 14.76 -0.15 12.91
N LEU A 197 13.90 0.43 12.07
CA LEU A 197 13.32 1.76 12.23
C LEU A 197 11.86 1.69 11.78
N SER A 198 10.96 2.25 12.57
CA SER A 198 9.56 2.36 12.24
C SER A 198 8.99 3.68 12.76
N ASN A 199 7.73 3.97 12.42
CA ASN A 199 7.01 5.08 13.01
C ASN A 199 6.81 4.85 14.52
N GLY A 200 6.76 5.96 15.26
CA GLY A 200 6.54 5.91 16.71
C GLY A 200 7.81 5.69 17.53
N LYS A 201 7.66 5.07 18.66
CA LYS A 201 8.71 4.87 19.65
C LYS A 201 9.10 3.40 19.74
N LEU A 202 10.41 3.12 19.80
CA LEU A 202 10.93 1.80 20.12
C LEU A 202 10.69 1.53 21.61
N GLU A 203 9.80 0.60 21.92
CA GLU A 203 9.43 0.27 23.30
C GLU A 203 10.27 -0.86 23.88
N SER A 204 10.61 -1.86 23.08
CA SER A 204 11.45 -2.97 23.52
C SER A 204 12.18 -3.67 22.39
N GLN A 205 13.27 -4.35 22.76
CA GLN A 205 14.05 -5.24 21.91
C GLN A 205 14.28 -6.56 22.65
N THR A 206 13.87 -7.66 22.06
CA THR A 206 13.97 -9.01 22.65
C THR A 206 14.81 -9.90 21.75
N ASN A 207 15.94 -10.38 22.24
CA ASN A 207 16.76 -11.37 21.54
C ASN A 207 16.09 -12.74 21.61
N ASN A 208 16.00 -13.41 20.48
CA ASN A 208 15.46 -14.75 20.34
C ASN A 208 16.60 -15.79 20.39
N SER A 209 16.28 -17.03 20.69
CA SER A 209 17.25 -18.12 20.81
C SER A 209 17.84 -18.56 19.45
N ASP A 210 17.22 -18.17 18.34
CA ASP A 210 17.61 -18.53 16.98
C ASP A 210 18.56 -17.52 16.29
N GLY A 211 19.09 -16.53 17.04
CA GLY A 211 19.98 -15.48 16.52
C GLY A 211 19.23 -14.32 15.86
N THR A 212 17.93 -14.28 15.99
CA THR A 212 17.11 -13.13 15.61
C THR A 212 16.81 -12.23 16.80
N ARG A 213 16.28 -11.05 16.53
CA ARG A 213 15.77 -10.12 17.52
C ARG A 213 14.39 -9.62 17.06
N THR A 214 13.48 -9.44 18.00
CA THR A 214 12.19 -8.81 17.78
C THR A 214 12.18 -7.42 18.42
N ASP A 215 11.96 -6.42 17.60
CA ASP A 215 11.86 -5.01 18.00
C ASP A 215 10.40 -4.60 17.99
N TYR A 216 9.92 -4.05 19.12
CA TYR A 216 8.54 -3.56 19.25
C TYR A 216 8.51 -2.03 19.14
N TRP A 217 7.79 -1.55 18.16
CA TRP A 217 7.54 -0.14 17.91
C TRP A 217 6.05 0.19 18.13
N ASN A 218 5.78 1.32 18.77
CA ASN A 218 4.42 1.78 19.06
C ASN A 218 4.22 3.22 18.60
N PHE A 219 3.15 3.45 17.85
CA PHE A 219 2.71 4.74 17.35
C PHE A 219 1.21 4.91 17.66
N THR A 220 0.91 5.70 18.68
CA THR A 220 -0.46 6.01 19.17
C THR A 220 -0.84 7.45 18.90
#